data_1a70d2fd731a723010e5110ffac94e8b
#
_entry.id   1a70d2fd731a723010e5110ffac94e8b
#
_cell.length_a   1.000
_cell.length_b   1.000
_cell.length_c   1.000
_cell.angle_alpha   90.00
_cell.angle_beta   90.00
_cell.angle_gamma   90.00
#
_symmetry.space_group_name_H-M   'P 1'
#
loop_
_entity.id
_entity.type
_entity.pdbx_description
1 polymer ?
#
loop_
_entity_poly.entity_id
_entity_poly.type
_entity_poly.pdbx_seq_one_letter_code
_entity_poly.pdbx_strand_id
1 'polypeptide(L)'
;HTRQIEFIEGIIMRIETERLNIIALTPEQLELWTHSIGELEKELLCSYKAEPMEGLFREIVCGQAEKAKKDPDNYLWHTFWFITKKTDLCVVGSVDFKDVPNSDGEVEIGYGLGREFEHNGYMTETVQAFCNWALQQDKLKHIIAETDVDGASSQRILTRCGFKEYARNDTVWWRL
;
A
#
# COMPACT_ATOMS: atom_id res chain seq x y z
N HIS A 1 -8.49 -9.27 -10.71
CA HIS A 1 -9.21 -8.35 -11.59
C HIS A 1 -9.13 -6.93 -11.04
N THR A 2 -8.48 -6.01 -11.78
CA THR A 2 -8.47 -4.59 -11.45
C THR A 2 -9.72 -3.97 -12.05
N ARG A 3 -10.62 -3.46 -11.21
CA ARG A 3 -11.80 -2.73 -11.67
C ARG A 3 -11.64 -1.25 -11.35
N GLN A 4 -11.72 -0.42 -12.38
CA GLN A 4 -11.95 1.02 -12.22
C GLN A 4 -13.42 1.23 -11.94
N ILE A 5 -13.74 1.89 -10.82
CA ILE A 5 -15.12 2.26 -10.50
C ILE A 5 -15.22 3.76 -10.63
N GLU A 6 -16.06 4.21 -11.56
CA GLU A 6 -16.43 5.62 -11.69
C GLU A 6 -17.51 5.94 -10.65
N PHE A 7 -17.22 6.88 -9.77
CA PHE A 7 -18.21 7.54 -8.93
C PHE A 7 -18.54 8.91 -9.54
N ILE A 8 -19.72 9.48 -9.22
CA ILE A 8 -20.26 10.73 -9.79
C ILE A 8 -19.31 11.94 -9.62
N GLU A 9 -18.30 11.84 -8.74
CA GLU A 9 -17.34 12.91 -8.45
C GLU A 9 -15.85 12.50 -8.62
N GLY A 10 -15.54 11.38 -9.28
CA GLY A 10 -14.15 10.99 -9.53
C GLY A 10 -13.96 9.50 -9.75
N ILE A 11 -12.78 9.16 -10.26
CA ILE A 11 -12.35 7.77 -10.46
C ILE A 11 -11.63 7.31 -9.19
N ILE A 12 -12.18 6.30 -8.49
CA ILE A 12 -11.47 5.61 -7.39
C ILE A 12 -10.76 4.41 -7.97
N MET A 13 -9.43 4.39 -7.86
CA MET A 13 -8.63 3.22 -8.23
C MET A 13 -8.71 2.17 -7.14
N ARG A 14 -9.18 0.97 -7.51
CA ARG A 14 -9.37 -0.13 -6.59
C ARG A 14 -8.89 -1.44 -7.20
N ILE A 15 -8.11 -2.19 -6.43
CA ILE A 15 -7.74 -3.56 -6.73
C ILE A 15 -8.59 -4.47 -5.85
N GLU A 16 -9.35 -5.36 -6.47
CA GLU A 16 -10.25 -6.27 -5.76
C GLU A 16 -9.63 -7.66 -5.69
N THR A 17 -9.64 -8.25 -4.49
CA THR A 17 -9.22 -9.63 -4.24
C THR A 17 -10.40 -10.44 -3.73
N GLU A 18 -10.19 -11.69 -3.33
CA GLU A 18 -11.25 -12.54 -2.77
C GLU A 18 -11.91 -11.92 -1.54
N ARG A 19 -11.10 -11.45 -0.59
CA ARG A 19 -11.58 -10.94 0.71
C ARG A 19 -11.47 -9.44 0.89
N LEU A 20 -10.71 -8.75 0.02
CA LEU A 20 -10.26 -7.38 0.23
C LEU A 20 -10.58 -6.47 -0.94
N ASN A 21 -10.71 -5.18 -0.62
CA ASN A 21 -10.58 -4.08 -1.57
C ASN A 21 -9.35 -3.28 -1.19
N ILE A 22 -8.45 -3.06 -2.13
CA ILE A 22 -7.24 -2.27 -1.96
C ILE A 22 -7.47 -0.96 -2.69
N ILE A 23 -7.64 0.13 -1.93
CA ILE A 23 -8.17 1.40 -2.43
C ILE A 23 -7.07 2.47 -2.39
N ALA A 24 -6.71 3.03 -3.54
CA ALA A 24 -5.77 4.15 -3.61
C ALA A 24 -6.42 5.43 -3.06
N LEU A 25 -5.79 6.04 -2.06
CA LEU A 25 -6.21 7.35 -1.59
C LEU A 25 -5.81 8.42 -2.61
N THR A 26 -6.71 9.37 -2.87
CA THR A 26 -6.34 10.56 -3.65
C THR A 26 -5.37 11.42 -2.84
N PRO A 27 -4.62 12.36 -3.46
CA PRO A 27 -3.75 13.25 -2.70
C PRO A 27 -4.48 13.99 -1.56
N GLU A 28 -5.72 14.40 -1.79
CA GLU A 28 -6.57 15.07 -0.81
C GLU A 28 -6.99 14.13 0.32
N GLN A 29 -7.36 12.90 0.00
CA GLN A 29 -7.69 11.88 0.99
C GLN A 29 -6.47 11.47 1.82
N LEU A 30 -5.29 11.40 1.19
CA LEU A 30 -4.04 11.10 1.89
C LEU A 30 -3.71 12.17 2.93
N GLU A 31 -3.90 13.45 2.58
CA GLU A 31 -3.74 14.55 3.51
C GLU A 31 -4.80 14.49 4.64
N LEU A 32 -6.05 14.22 4.28
CA LEU A 32 -7.14 14.09 5.24
C LEU A 32 -6.86 12.99 6.28
N TRP A 33 -6.26 11.89 5.87
CA TRP A 33 -5.85 10.80 6.76
C TRP A 33 -4.88 11.28 7.85
N THR A 34 -4.01 12.24 7.54
CA THR A 34 -3.00 12.73 8.49
C THR A 34 -3.56 13.61 9.61
N HIS A 35 -4.76 14.18 9.45
CA HIS A 35 -5.33 15.10 10.45
C HIS A 35 -6.81 14.90 10.78
N SER A 36 -7.55 14.12 10.03
CA SER A 36 -8.99 13.91 10.28
C SER A 36 -9.48 12.55 9.78
N ILE A 37 -9.08 11.50 10.47
CA ILE A 37 -9.47 10.12 10.12
C ILE A 37 -10.99 9.95 10.12
N GLY A 38 -11.71 10.59 11.02
CA GLY A 38 -13.17 10.50 11.12
C GLY A 38 -13.87 11.03 9.87
N GLU A 39 -13.35 12.09 9.26
CA GLU A 39 -13.89 12.60 7.99
C GLU A 39 -13.57 11.68 6.83
N LEU A 40 -12.35 11.12 6.80
CA LEU A 40 -11.98 10.15 5.78
C LEU A 40 -12.83 8.88 5.85
N GLU A 41 -13.11 8.39 7.06
CA GLU A 41 -14.02 7.25 7.28
C GLU A 41 -15.40 7.52 6.69
N LYS A 42 -15.94 8.72 6.87
CA LYS A 42 -17.24 9.11 6.31
C LYS A 42 -17.20 9.16 4.78
N GLU A 43 -16.15 9.75 4.22
CA GLU A 43 -15.98 9.86 2.77
C GLU A 43 -15.85 8.49 2.10
N LEU A 44 -15.08 7.59 2.69
CA LEU A 44 -14.82 6.25 2.14
C LEU A 44 -15.83 5.20 2.60
N LEU A 45 -16.73 5.54 3.52
CA LEU A 45 -17.70 4.60 4.13
C LEU A 45 -16.98 3.39 4.74
N CYS A 46 -15.95 3.64 5.53
CA CYS A 46 -15.12 2.60 6.13
C CYS A 46 -14.90 2.85 7.62
N SER A 47 -14.36 1.85 8.31
CA SER A 47 -13.95 1.94 9.72
C SER A 47 -12.46 1.67 9.81
N TYR A 48 -11.67 2.67 10.21
CA TYR A 48 -10.22 2.56 10.29
C TYR A 48 -9.78 1.89 11.58
N LYS A 49 -9.12 0.73 11.47
CA LYS A 49 -8.60 -0.04 12.62
C LYS A 49 -7.14 -0.47 12.42
N ALA A 50 -6.45 0.19 11.51
CA ALA A 50 -5.05 -0.09 11.21
C ALA A 50 -4.12 0.71 12.13
N GLU A 51 -2.88 0.90 11.69
CA GLU A 51 -1.82 1.57 12.45
C GLU A 51 -2.21 3.01 12.83
N PRO A 52 -2.00 3.44 14.09
CA PRO A 52 -2.30 4.81 14.50
C PRO A 52 -1.50 5.85 13.71
N MET A 53 -2.17 6.97 13.36
CA MET A 53 -1.56 8.08 12.61
C MET A 53 -0.78 8.99 13.57
N GLU A 54 0.41 8.55 13.97
CA GLU A 54 1.26 9.25 14.93
C GLU A 54 2.75 8.95 14.68
N GLY A 55 3.63 9.75 15.28
CA GLY A 55 5.08 9.55 15.26
C GLY A 55 5.67 9.51 13.86
N LEU A 56 6.63 8.60 13.66
CA LEU A 56 7.33 8.43 12.38
C LEU A 56 6.39 8.06 11.24
N PHE A 57 5.39 7.22 11.51
CA PHE A 57 4.41 6.83 10.49
C PHE A 57 3.67 8.06 9.93
N ARG A 58 3.23 8.96 10.81
CA ARG A 58 2.59 10.21 10.39
C ARG A 58 3.52 11.08 9.55
N GLU A 59 4.79 11.18 9.93
CA GLU A 59 5.77 11.94 9.15
C GLU A 59 5.95 11.37 7.73
N ILE A 60 6.02 10.04 7.61
CA ILE A 60 6.13 9.35 6.33
C ILE A 60 4.90 9.63 5.46
N VAL A 61 3.71 9.48 6.01
CA VAL A 61 2.46 9.72 5.27
C VAL A 61 2.33 11.18 4.85
N CYS A 62 2.68 12.14 5.72
CA CYS A 62 2.71 13.57 5.37
C CYS A 62 3.67 13.84 4.20
N GLY A 63 4.85 13.23 4.21
CA GLY A 63 5.82 13.37 3.12
C GLY A 63 5.29 12.83 1.79
N GLN A 64 4.61 11.69 1.82
CA GLN A 64 3.99 11.11 0.63
C GLN A 64 2.81 11.95 0.12
N ALA A 65 2.03 12.55 1.03
CA ALA A 65 0.96 13.46 0.65
C ALA A 65 1.49 14.68 -0.12
N GLU A 66 2.62 15.23 0.31
CA GLU A 66 3.28 16.33 -0.41
C GLU A 66 3.75 15.90 -1.81
N LYS A 67 4.37 14.73 -1.92
CA LYS A 67 4.80 14.17 -3.21
C LYS A 67 3.62 13.97 -4.16
N ALA A 68 2.53 13.39 -3.67
CA ALA A 68 1.32 13.13 -4.46
C ALA A 68 0.68 14.43 -4.97
N LYS A 69 0.69 15.49 -4.16
CA LYS A 69 0.17 16.80 -4.57
C LYS A 69 1.04 17.49 -5.62
N LYS A 70 2.35 17.33 -5.53
CA LYS A 70 3.30 17.91 -6.48
C LYS A 70 3.35 17.17 -7.81
N ASP A 71 2.99 15.90 -7.81
CA ASP A 71 3.04 15.01 -8.98
C ASP A 71 1.71 14.24 -9.11
N PRO A 72 0.58 14.95 -9.33
CA PRO A 72 -0.74 14.33 -9.29
C PRO A 72 -0.97 13.29 -10.39
N ASP A 73 -0.29 13.41 -11.53
CA ASP A 73 -0.39 12.43 -12.63
C ASP A 73 0.18 11.07 -12.26
N ASN A 74 1.08 11.02 -11.27
CA ASN A 74 1.74 9.81 -10.79
C ASN A 74 1.36 9.47 -9.34
N TYR A 75 0.25 9.99 -8.84
CA TYR A 75 -0.12 9.85 -7.42
C TYR A 75 -0.24 8.40 -6.96
N LEU A 76 -0.57 7.46 -7.86
CA LEU A 76 -0.66 6.03 -7.53
C LEU A 76 0.68 5.44 -7.03
N TRP A 77 1.80 6.04 -7.44
CA TRP A 77 3.15 5.66 -7.01
C TRP A 77 3.60 6.37 -5.74
N HIS A 78 2.89 7.41 -5.32
CA HIS A 78 3.21 8.21 -4.13
C HIS A 78 2.26 7.96 -2.98
N THR A 79 1.02 7.58 -3.27
CA THR A 79 -0.04 7.45 -2.27
C THR A 79 0.03 6.14 -1.49
N PHE A 80 -0.68 6.10 -0.38
CA PHE A 80 -1.00 4.88 0.34
C PHE A 80 -2.33 4.33 -0.15
N TRP A 81 -2.43 3.00 -0.17
CA TRP A 81 -3.64 2.28 -0.54
C TRP A 81 -4.18 1.61 0.71
N PHE A 82 -5.42 1.87 1.04
CA PHE A 82 -6.08 1.20 2.17
C PHE A 82 -6.41 -0.24 1.82
N ILE A 83 -6.15 -1.14 2.78
CA ILE A 83 -6.55 -2.54 2.70
C ILE A 83 -7.85 -2.67 3.50
N THR A 84 -8.96 -2.89 2.81
CA THR A 84 -10.30 -2.90 3.41
C THR A 84 -10.93 -4.28 3.27
N LYS A 85 -11.47 -4.83 4.36
CA LYS A 85 -12.22 -6.09 4.32
C LYS A 85 -13.58 -5.87 3.66
N LYS A 86 -13.94 -6.76 2.74
CA LYS A 86 -15.25 -6.71 2.05
C LYS A 86 -16.44 -6.94 3.00
N THR A 87 -16.24 -7.74 4.06
CA THR A 87 -17.32 -8.18 4.96
C THR A 87 -17.88 -7.06 5.83
N ASP A 88 -17.04 -6.16 6.32
CA ASP A 88 -17.44 -5.14 7.31
C ASP A 88 -16.88 -3.75 7.00
N LEU A 89 -16.23 -3.58 5.84
CA LEU A 89 -15.61 -2.33 5.39
C LEU A 89 -14.55 -1.78 6.38
N CYS A 90 -13.93 -2.69 7.13
CA CYS A 90 -12.87 -2.35 8.08
C CYS A 90 -11.54 -2.21 7.35
N VAL A 91 -10.86 -1.06 7.54
CA VAL A 91 -9.49 -0.84 7.06
C VAL A 91 -8.53 -1.52 8.03
N VAL A 92 -7.86 -2.56 7.56
CA VAL A 92 -6.96 -3.41 8.38
C VAL A 92 -5.50 -3.05 8.25
N GLY A 93 -5.13 -2.30 7.23
CA GLY A 93 -3.75 -1.92 6.95
C GLY A 93 -3.63 -1.04 5.73
N SER A 94 -2.40 -0.87 5.28
CA SER A 94 -2.08 -0.10 4.07
C SER A 94 -0.90 -0.73 3.33
N VAL A 95 -0.83 -0.43 2.04
CA VAL A 95 0.26 -0.82 1.15
C VAL A 95 0.60 0.38 0.26
N ASP A 96 1.87 0.53 -0.09
CA ASP A 96 2.32 1.68 -0.89
C ASP A 96 3.56 1.35 -1.70
N PHE A 97 3.80 2.18 -2.72
CA PHE A 97 5.12 2.34 -3.32
C PHE A 97 5.72 3.65 -2.83
N LYS A 98 7.04 3.68 -2.64
CA LYS A 98 7.70 4.85 -2.06
C LYS A 98 7.94 5.98 -3.05
N ASP A 99 7.97 5.65 -4.35
CA ASP A 99 8.18 6.63 -5.43
C ASP A 99 7.79 6.02 -6.78
N VAL A 100 7.85 6.83 -7.84
CA VAL A 100 7.74 6.35 -9.23
C VAL A 100 8.88 5.37 -9.55
N PRO A 101 8.71 4.51 -10.56
CA PRO A 101 9.81 3.65 -11.02
C PRO A 101 11.06 4.45 -11.34
N ASN A 102 12.21 3.99 -10.85
CA ASN A 102 13.49 4.61 -11.14
C ASN A 102 13.96 4.30 -12.57
N SER A 103 15.16 4.78 -12.94
CA SER A 103 15.74 4.58 -14.28
C SER A 103 15.95 3.09 -14.63
N ASP A 104 16.09 2.22 -13.63
CA ASP A 104 16.23 0.77 -13.81
C ASP A 104 14.87 0.05 -13.86
N GLY A 105 13.77 0.78 -13.72
CA GLY A 105 12.43 0.22 -13.70
C GLY A 105 12.08 -0.46 -12.36
N GLU A 106 12.64 0.01 -11.26
CA GLU A 106 12.41 -0.55 -9.92
C GLU A 106 11.59 0.40 -9.05
N VAL A 107 10.70 -0.18 -8.24
CA VAL A 107 10.01 0.52 -7.14
C VAL A 107 10.16 -0.27 -5.86
N GLU A 108 10.16 0.44 -4.73
CA GLU A 108 10.16 -0.20 -3.42
C GLU A 108 8.75 -0.22 -2.84
N ILE A 109 8.31 -1.41 -2.40
CA ILE A 109 7.02 -1.61 -1.73
C ILE A 109 7.17 -1.45 -0.22
N GLY A 110 6.16 -0.82 0.39
CA GLY A 110 5.98 -0.77 1.84
C GLY A 110 4.59 -1.28 2.21
N TYR A 111 4.43 -1.82 3.40
CA TYR A 111 3.13 -2.26 3.89
C TYR A 111 3.11 -2.36 5.41
N GLY A 112 1.92 -2.24 5.99
CA GLY A 112 1.69 -2.40 7.41
C GLY A 112 0.27 -2.89 7.67
N LEU A 113 0.12 -3.69 8.72
CA LEU A 113 -1.15 -4.28 9.13
C LEU A 113 -1.42 -3.96 10.60
N GLY A 114 -2.66 -3.72 10.97
CA GLY A 114 -3.05 -3.64 12.36
C GLY A 114 -2.78 -4.96 13.08
N ARG A 115 -2.26 -4.93 14.30
CA ARG A 115 -1.84 -6.12 15.05
C ARG A 115 -2.93 -7.18 15.18
N GLU A 116 -4.18 -6.75 15.40
CA GLU A 116 -5.31 -7.66 15.55
C GLU A 116 -5.67 -8.42 14.28
N PHE A 117 -5.14 -7.99 13.12
CA PHE A 117 -5.41 -8.59 11.82
C PHE A 117 -4.29 -9.48 11.30
N GLU A 118 -3.17 -9.55 12.01
CA GLU A 118 -2.06 -10.42 11.67
C GLU A 118 -2.48 -11.89 11.70
N HIS A 119 -1.74 -12.74 10.99
CA HIS A 119 -1.95 -14.20 10.91
C HIS A 119 -3.24 -14.65 10.23
N ASN A 120 -3.88 -13.78 9.45
CA ASN A 120 -5.07 -14.11 8.65
C ASN A 120 -4.77 -14.22 7.14
N GLY A 121 -3.54 -13.97 6.73
CA GLY A 121 -3.14 -14.00 5.32
C GLY A 121 -3.52 -12.75 4.52
N TYR A 122 -4.02 -11.70 5.15
CA TYR A 122 -4.45 -10.48 4.45
C TYR A 122 -3.29 -9.78 3.73
N MET A 123 -2.12 -9.70 4.35
CA MET A 123 -0.99 -9.01 3.71
C MET A 123 -0.41 -9.81 2.55
N THR A 124 -0.35 -11.14 2.63
CA THR A 124 0.06 -11.99 1.51
C THR A 124 -0.90 -11.80 0.32
N GLU A 125 -2.19 -11.81 0.57
CA GLU A 125 -3.23 -11.57 -0.45
C GLU A 125 -3.08 -10.18 -1.08
N THR A 126 -2.83 -9.16 -0.26
CA THR A 126 -2.62 -7.77 -0.70
C THR A 126 -1.37 -7.62 -1.55
N VAL A 127 -0.22 -8.05 -1.04
CA VAL A 127 1.07 -7.89 -1.74
C VAL A 127 1.05 -8.59 -3.08
N GLN A 128 0.48 -9.79 -3.14
CA GLN A 128 0.36 -10.54 -4.38
C GLN A 128 -0.47 -9.79 -5.43
N ALA A 129 -1.64 -9.29 -5.06
CA ALA A 129 -2.50 -8.54 -5.98
C ALA A 129 -1.92 -7.18 -6.37
N PHE A 130 -1.32 -6.48 -5.41
CA PHE A 130 -0.70 -5.17 -5.63
C PHE A 130 0.50 -5.25 -6.56
N CYS A 131 1.37 -6.24 -6.36
CA CYS A 131 2.51 -6.48 -7.24
C CYS A 131 2.08 -6.91 -8.64
N ASN A 132 1.06 -7.76 -8.76
CA ASN A 132 0.53 -8.16 -10.05
C ASN A 132 -0.01 -6.96 -10.85
N TRP A 133 -0.73 -6.06 -10.18
CA TRP A 133 -1.18 -4.82 -10.82
C TRP A 133 0.02 -3.96 -11.27
N ALA A 134 0.99 -3.76 -10.39
CA ALA A 134 2.14 -2.90 -10.65
C ALA A 134 2.99 -3.39 -11.83
N LEU A 135 3.24 -4.70 -11.91
CA LEU A 135 4.06 -5.31 -12.97
C LEU A 135 3.40 -5.24 -14.36
N GLN A 136 2.12 -4.90 -14.45
CA GLN A 136 1.44 -4.64 -15.72
C GLN A 136 1.65 -3.21 -16.22
N GLN A 137 2.28 -2.34 -15.43
CA GLN A 137 2.55 -0.96 -15.81
C GLN A 137 3.81 -0.87 -16.67
N ASP A 138 3.78 -0.04 -17.72
CA ASP A 138 4.78 -0.04 -18.80
C ASP A 138 6.23 0.18 -18.36
N LYS A 139 6.47 0.95 -17.31
CA LYS A 139 7.82 1.34 -16.91
C LYS A 139 8.42 0.48 -15.80
N LEU A 140 7.64 -0.46 -15.26
CA LEU A 140 8.06 -1.27 -14.14
C LEU A 140 8.64 -2.60 -14.59
N LYS A 141 9.81 -2.94 -14.08
CA LYS A 141 10.50 -4.21 -14.33
C LYS A 141 10.61 -5.07 -13.08
N HIS A 142 10.90 -4.44 -11.94
CA HIS A 142 11.11 -5.12 -10.67
C HIS A 142 10.47 -4.36 -9.52
N ILE A 143 10.04 -5.11 -8.51
CA ILE A 143 9.60 -4.58 -7.24
C ILE A 143 10.60 -5.04 -6.20
N ILE A 144 11.12 -4.11 -5.40
CA ILE A 144 12.05 -4.40 -4.31
C ILE A 144 11.40 -4.15 -2.96
N ALA A 145 11.89 -4.83 -1.94
CA ALA A 145 11.43 -4.66 -0.55
C ALA A 145 12.60 -4.82 0.41
N GLU A 146 12.53 -4.11 1.52
CA GLU A 146 13.50 -4.19 2.61
C GLU A 146 12.83 -4.78 3.85
N THR A 147 13.51 -5.69 4.53
CA THR A 147 13.09 -6.22 5.82
C THR A 147 14.23 -6.17 6.82
N ASP A 148 13.88 -6.15 8.11
CA ASP A 148 14.87 -6.41 9.16
C ASP A 148 15.40 -7.84 9.05
N VAL A 149 16.63 -8.07 9.52
CA VAL A 149 17.24 -9.41 9.50
C VAL A 149 16.48 -10.40 10.38
N ASP A 150 15.79 -9.93 11.40
CA ASP A 150 14.94 -10.73 12.30
C ASP A 150 13.43 -10.58 11.98
N GLY A 151 13.10 -9.90 10.89
CA GLY A 151 11.72 -9.67 10.45
C GLY A 151 11.07 -10.89 9.80
N ALA A 152 10.98 -12.00 10.53
CA ALA A 152 10.52 -13.29 10.01
C ALA A 152 9.13 -13.25 9.37
N SER A 153 8.19 -12.48 9.93
CA SER A 153 6.83 -12.35 9.42
C SER A 153 6.80 -11.72 8.02
N SER A 154 7.50 -10.59 7.86
CA SER A 154 7.60 -9.90 6.58
C SER A 154 8.34 -10.73 5.54
N GLN A 155 9.41 -11.39 5.93
CA GLN A 155 10.19 -12.28 5.05
C GLN A 155 9.34 -13.44 4.51
N ARG A 156 8.47 -14.02 5.35
CA ARG A 156 7.53 -15.07 4.91
C ARG A 156 6.52 -14.55 3.90
N ILE A 157 5.98 -13.36 4.11
CA ILE A 157 5.04 -12.72 3.17
C ILE A 157 5.72 -12.57 1.81
N LEU A 158 6.91 -11.98 1.78
CA LEU A 158 7.65 -11.75 0.53
C LEU A 158 8.00 -13.06 -0.18
N THR A 159 8.47 -14.05 0.55
CA THR A 159 8.78 -15.38 0.01
C THR A 159 7.54 -16.02 -0.63
N ARG A 160 6.40 -15.96 0.04
CA ARG A 160 5.12 -16.49 -0.48
C ARG A 160 4.66 -15.76 -1.74
N CYS A 161 5.00 -14.48 -1.87
CA CYS A 161 4.66 -13.68 -3.06
C CYS A 161 5.69 -13.81 -4.19
N GLY A 162 6.71 -14.64 -4.04
CA GLY A 162 7.69 -14.93 -5.09
C GLY A 162 8.94 -14.05 -5.05
N PHE A 163 9.08 -13.18 -4.06
CA PHE A 163 10.29 -12.38 -3.88
C PHE A 163 11.48 -13.27 -3.50
N LYS A 164 12.65 -12.89 -3.98
CA LYS A 164 13.93 -13.55 -3.66
C LYS A 164 14.88 -12.57 -3.02
N GLU A 165 15.56 -13.02 -1.96
CA GLU A 165 16.63 -12.25 -1.34
C GLU A 165 17.77 -12.03 -2.35
N TYR A 166 18.27 -10.81 -2.46
CA TYR A 166 19.39 -10.49 -3.34
C TYR A 166 20.52 -9.72 -2.67
N ALA A 167 20.31 -9.17 -1.48
CA ALA A 167 21.35 -8.50 -0.70
C ALA A 167 21.04 -8.59 0.79
N ARG A 168 22.09 -8.68 1.60
CA ARG A 168 21.99 -8.78 3.07
C ARG A 168 23.19 -8.07 3.71
N ASN A 169 22.86 -7.04 4.49
CA ASN A 169 23.81 -6.32 5.35
C ASN A 169 23.14 -6.12 6.71
N ASP A 170 22.92 -4.87 7.13
CA ASP A 170 22.15 -4.56 8.34
C ASP A 170 20.66 -4.90 8.16
N THR A 171 20.20 -4.91 6.93
CA THR A 171 18.85 -5.31 6.54
C THR A 171 18.91 -6.30 5.38
N VAL A 172 17.78 -6.88 5.04
CA VAL A 172 17.64 -7.84 3.93
C VAL A 172 16.84 -7.21 2.80
N TRP A 173 17.38 -7.28 1.58
CA TRP A 173 16.72 -6.78 0.38
C TRP A 173 16.18 -7.92 -0.47
N TRP A 174 14.98 -7.72 -0.96
CA TRP A 174 14.19 -8.68 -1.72
C TRP A 174 13.80 -8.10 -3.06
N ARG A 175 13.69 -8.96 -4.09
CA ARG A 175 13.29 -8.56 -5.44
C ARG A 175 12.30 -9.57 -6.04
N LEU A 176 11.27 -9.00 -6.69
CA LEU A 176 10.30 -9.71 -7.51
C LEU A 176 10.48 -9.35 -8.98
#